data_bbe1ddee20de290afb79bcbf795cca19
#
_entry.id   bbe1ddee20de290afb79bcbf795cca19
#
_cell.length_a   1.000
_cell.length_b   1.000
_cell.length_c   1.000
_cell.angle_alpha   90.00
_cell.angle_beta   90.00
_cell.angle_gamma   90.00
#
_symmetry.space_group_name_H-M   'P 1'
#
loop_
_entity.id
_entity.type
_entity.pdbx_description
1 polymer ?
#
loop_
_entity_poly.entity_id
_entity_poly.type
_entity_poly.pdbx_seq_one_letter_code
_entity_poly.pdbx_strand_id
1 'polypeptide(L)'
;MKQALLTICAAALGLSVAGAASAAGTLETVKARGKLVCGVSLATPGFAAPDDKGRMQGFDADICRSIAAAVFGDGDKVDFVPTNINTRFQALQSGEIDVLSRQTTHTFSRDVSLGLDFGPTVFYDGQGLMVAKSLGVTSAKELTEAAICTLPGTTTAQNISDFFRAINGKFELVVFESPDENRAAFYSGRCEAITSDRSDLASIRAVANNPDDYIVLPETISKEPLAPAFRQNDSNWGDIVSWSVWLLMAAEEKGITQANVDEKLKSEDPDVQRMLGATEELGKMLGLDNKWGYNVIKSVGNYGEVFERNLGESTKLGLTRGPNALWNAGGLIYSPPIR
;
A
#
# COMPACT_ATOMS: atom_id res chain seq x y z
N MET A 1 39.93 -46.90 -64.96
CA MET A 1 40.75 -46.35 -63.86
C MET A 1 40.36 -44.89 -63.70
N LYS A 2 39.40 -44.56 -62.79
CA LYS A 2 39.06 -43.19 -62.39
C LYS A 2 38.79 -43.23 -60.90
N GLN A 3 39.71 -42.66 -60.15
CA GLN A 3 39.58 -42.48 -58.68
C GLN A 3 38.63 -41.31 -58.44
N ALA A 4 37.60 -41.54 -57.62
CA ALA A 4 36.72 -40.50 -57.10
C ALA A 4 37.19 -40.12 -55.71
N LEU A 5 37.63 -38.87 -55.54
CA LEU A 5 37.89 -38.25 -54.23
C LEU A 5 36.54 -37.91 -53.57
N LEU A 6 36.30 -38.50 -52.39
CA LEU A 6 35.22 -38.04 -51.49
C LEU A 6 35.80 -36.95 -50.59
N THR A 7 35.28 -35.75 -50.70
CA THR A 7 35.52 -34.62 -49.79
C THR A 7 34.49 -34.65 -48.68
N ILE A 8 34.89 -34.96 -47.44
CA ILE A 8 34.03 -34.92 -46.26
C ILE A 8 34.06 -33.48 -45.74
N CYS A 9 32.95 -32.74 -45.89
CA CYS A 9 32.70 -31.47 -45.20
C CYS A 9 32.21 -31.74 -43.79
N ALA A 10 33.07 -31.56 -42.78
CA ALA A 10 32.70 -31.56 -41.36
C ALA A 10 32.02 -30.22 -41.04
N ALA A 11 30.69 -30.21 -40.94
CA ALA A 11 29.93 -29.06 -40.42
C ALA A 11 30.04 -29.06 -38.89
N ALA A 12 30.84 -28.15 -38.34
CA ALA A 12 30.87 -27.87 -36.90
C ALA A 12 29.57 -27.12 -36.48
N LEU A 13 28.61 -27.83 -35.88
CA LEU A 13 27.50 -27.21 -35.19
C LEU A 13 28.03 -26.55 -33.92
N GLY A 14 28.22 -25.24 -33.95
CA GLY A 14 28.39 -24.43 -32.75
C GLY A 14 27.10 -24.37 -31.97
N LEU A 15 26.95 -25.14 -30.89
CA LEU A 15 25.90 -24.92 -29.90
C LEU A 15 26.19 -23.59 -29.19
N SER A 16 25.50 -22.53 -29.60
CA SER A 16 25.38 -21.31 -28.82
C SER A 16 24.50 -21.61 -27.62
N VAL A 17 25.14 -21.87 -26.46
CA VAL A 17 24.47 -21.86 -25.16
C VAL A 17 24.10 -20.39 -24.92
N ALA A 18 22.88 -20.00 -25.33
CA ALA A 18 22.27 -18.77 -24.89
C ALA A 18 22.04 -18.95 -23.38
N GLY A 19 22.98 -18.48 -22.56
CA GLY A 19 22.77 -18.35 -21.14
C GLY A 19 21.52 -17.51 -20.95
N ALA A 20 20.47 -18.08 -20.36
CA ALA A 20 19.33 -17.31 -19.89
C ALA A 20 19.90 -16.26 -18.94
N ALA A 21 19.99 -15.02 -19.41
CA ALA A 21 20.25 -13.89 -18.51
C ALA A 21 19.08 -13.89 -17.51
N SER A 22 19.33 -14.36 -16.30
CA SER A 22 18.40 -14.18 -15.20
C SER A 22 18.18 -12.68 -15.11
N ALA A 23 16.93 -12.23 -15.29
CA ALA A 23 16.61 -10.83 -15.08
C ALA A 23 17.08 -10.47 -13.66
N ALA A 24 17.80 -9.36 -13.53
CA ALA A 24 18.24 -8.88 -12.22
C ALA A 24 17.01 -8.73 -11.31
N GLY A 25 17.10 -9.20 -10.07
CA GLY A 25 16.01 -9.06 -9.10
C GLY A 25 15.68 -7.59 -8.85
N THR A 26 14.53 -7.34 -8.27
CA THR A 26 14.10 -5.95 -8.00
C THR A 26 15.08 -5.25 -7.06
N LEU A 27 15.61 -5.94 -6.05
CA LEU A 27 16.61 -5.36 -5.14
C LEU A 27 17.85 -4.85 -5.88
N GLU A 28 18.41 -5.63 -6.79
CA GLU A 28 19.59 -5.25 -7.58
C GLU A 28 19.29 -4.04 -8.45
N THR A 29 18.12 -4.02 -9.08
CA THR A 29 17.66 -2.88 -9.91
C THR A 29 17.51 -1.61 -9.08
N VAL A 30 16.86 -1.70 -7.91
CA VAL A 30 16.67 -0.60 -6.96
C VAL A 30 18.01 -0.08 -6.46
N LYS A 31 18.94 -0.97 -6.06
CA LYS A 31 20.28 -0.58 -5.60
C LYS A 31 21.10 0.09 -6.70
N ALA A 32 21.08 -0.46 -7.93
CA ALA A 32 21.80 0.12 -9.07
C ALA A 32 21.30 1.52 -9.44
N ARG A 33 19.98 1.76 -9.30
CA ARG A 33 19.36 3.08 -9.51
C ARG A 33 19.64 4.07 -8.36
N GLY A 34 19.93 3.57 -7.16
CA GLY A 34 20.17 4.38 -5.96
C GLY A 34 18.93 4.96 -5.30
N LYS A 35 17.74 4.54 -5.72
CA LYS A 35 16.43 4.98 -5.21
C LYS A 35 15.38 3.90 -5.39
N LEU A 36 14.41 3.83 -4.47
CA LEU A 36 13.15 3.14 -4.64
C LEU A 36 12.22 3.95 -5.55
N VAL A 37 11.45 3.32 -6.41
CA VAL A 37 10.32 3.95 -7.14
C VAL A 37 9.02 3.38 -6.62
N CYS A 38 8.25 4.24 -5.95
CA CYS A 38 7.01 3.84 -5.29
C CYS A 38 5.79 4.47 -5.94
N GLY A 39 4.83 3.64 -6.36
CA GLY A 39 3.55 4.07 -6.87
C GLY A 39 2.61 4.47 -5.74
N VAL A 40 2.08 5.68 -5.80
CA VAL A 40 1.17 6.25 -4.78
C VAL A 40 -0.02 6.97 -5.40
N SER A 41 -1.00 7.36 -4.59
CA SER A 41 -2.02 8.33 -4.98
C SER A 41 -1.45 9.74 -4.86
N LEU A 42 -1.93 10.68 -5.70
CA LEU A 42 -1.58 12.11 -5.54
C LEU A 42 -2.62 12.91 -4.75
N ALA A 43 -3.80 12.37 -4.56
CA ALA A 43 -4.96 13.17 -4.19
C ALA A 43 -5.72 12.62 -2.97
N THR A 44 -5.05 11.83 -2.11
CA THR A 44 -5.67 11.26 -0.91
C THR A 44 -4.96 11.78 0.35
N PRO A 45 -5.40 12.91 0.91
CA PRO A 45 -4.85 13.43 2.16
C PRO A 45 -4.84 12.38 3.27
N GLY A 46 -3.75 12.35 4.05
CA GLY A 46 -3.53 11.34 5.06
C GLY A 46 -2.86 10.05 4.53
N PHE A 47 -3.07 9.67 3.26
CA PHE A 47 -2.42 8.49 2.66
C PHE A 47 -1.26 8.87 1.74
N ALA A 48 -1.50 9.65 0.71
CA ALA A 48 -0.45 10.22 -0.11
C ALA A 48 -0.94 11.53 -0.75
N ALA A 49 -0.33 12.64 -0.36
CA ALA A 49 -0.55 13.95 -0.92
C ALA A 49 0.71 14.81 -0.73
N PRO A 50 1.04 15.74 -1.64
CA PRO A 50 2.12 16.68 -1.43
C PRO A 50 1.73 17.69 -0.34
N ASP A 51 2.71 18.06 0.48
CA ASP A 51 2.61 19.23 1.37
C ASP A 51 2.82 20.55 0.59
N ASP A 52 2.74 21.68 1.30
CA ASP A 52 2.92 23.04 0.73
C ASP A 52 4.30 23.24 0.07
N LYS A 53 5.27 22.36 0.32
CA LYS A 53 6.62 22.38 -0.27
C LYS A 53 6.77 21.36 -1.40
N GLY A 54 5.68 20.65 -1.76
CA GLY A 54 5.69 19.60 -2.76
C GLY A 54 6.28 18.26 -2.27
N ARG A 55 6.58 18.10 -0.97
CA ARG A 55 7.07 16.86 -0.40
C ARG A 55 5.89 15.92 -0.16
N MET A 56 5.97 14.70 -0.70
CA MET A 56 4.95 13.67 -0.49
C MET A 56 4.83 13.32 1.00
N GLN A 57 3.63 13.39 1.54
CA GLN A 57 3.29 13.04 2.92
C GLN A 57 2.16 12.02 2.95
N GLY A 58 2.06 11.28 4.04
CA GLY A 58 0.95 10.38 4.27
C GLY A 58 1.37 8.97 4.65
N PHE A 59 0.40 8.16 5.05
CA PHE A 59 0.58 6.80 5.52
C PHE A 59 1.24 5.90 4.45
N ASP A 60 0.71 5.90 3.22
CA ASP A 60 1.28 5.16 2.09
C ASP A 60 2.69 5.65 1.74
N ALA A 61 2.92 6.96 1.81
CA ALA A 61 4.25 7.54 1.58
C ALA A 61 5.26 7.07 2.63
N ASP A 62 4.84 6.94 3.90
CA ASP A 62 5.72 6.46 4.96
C ASP A 62 5.99 4.96 4.87
N ILE A 63 5.05 4.16 4.36
CA ILE A 63 5.32 2.75 4.00
C ILE A 63 6.40 2.69 2.91
N CYS A 64 6.34 3.51 1.86
CA CYS A 64 7.41 3.57 0.85
C CYS A 64 8.74 3.99 1.46
N ARG A 65 8.76 5.00 2.35
CA ARG A 65 9.98 5.44 3.05
C ARG A 65 10.57 4.35 3.94
N SER A 66 9.74 3.52 4.57
CA SER A 66 10.23 2.40 5.39
C SER A 66 11.03 1.40 4.55
N ILE A 67 10.56 1.09 3.34
CA ILE A 67 11.24 0.20 2.41
C ILE A 67 12.54 0.85 1.89
N ALA A 68 12.50 2.14 1.53
CA ALA A 68 13.69 2.89 1.11
C ALA A 68 14.74 2.94 2.22
N ALA A 69 14.34 3.19 3.46
CA ALA A 69 15.22 3.19 4.63
C ALA A 69 15.83 1.82 4.90
N ALA A 70 15.09 0.74 4.70
CA ALA A 70 15.62 -0.61 4.82
C ALA A 70 16.72 -0.88 3.79
N VAL A 71 16.54 -0.46 2.54
CA VAL A 71 17.49 -0.71 1.44
C VAL A 71 18.70 0.21 1.47
N PHE A 72 18.50 1.49 1.77
CA PHE A 72 19.53 2.55 1.61
C PHE A 72 20.01 3.17 2.91
N GLY A 73 19.38 2.85 4.05
CA GLY A 73 19.62 3.56 5.30
C GLY A 73 19.02 4.97 5.35
N ASP A 74 18.23 5.35 4.35
CA ASP A 74 17.67 6.69 4.18
C ASP A 74 16.27 6.60 3.56
N GLY A 75 15.25 7.01 4.29
CA GLY A 75 13.85 7.00 3.83
C GLY A 75 13.54 8.00 2.72
N ASP A 76 14.39 9.00 2.51
CA ASP A 76 14.21 9.96 1.42
C ASP A 76 14.82 9.46 0.09
N LYS A 77 15.43 8.26 0.05
CA LYS A 77 15.86 7.57 -1.17
C LYS A 77 14.68 6.92 -1.90
N VAL A 78 13.61 7.66 -2.11
CA VAL A 78 12.40 7.21 -2.80
C VAL A 78 11.92 8.29 -3.77
N ASP A 79 11.60 7.85 -5.00
CA ASP A 79 10.84 8.65 -5.96
C ASP A 79 9.38 8.18 -5.94
N PHE A 80 8.47 9.11 -5.73
CA PHE A 80 7.05 8.84 -5.73
C PHE A 80 6.48 9.03 -7.13
N VAL A 81 5.85 7.98 -7.66
CA VAL A 81 5.18 8.01 -8.96
C VAL A 81 3.67 8.03 -8.75
N PRO A 82 3.01 9.11 -9.13
CA PRO A 82 1.56 9.17 -9.08
C PRO A 82 0.94 8.14 -10.03
N THR A 83 0.07 7.32 -9.48
CA THR A 83 -0.70 6.37 -10.28
C THR A 83 -2.20 6.62 -10.13
N ASN A 84 -2.95 6.42 -11.18
CA ASN A 84 -4.40 6.41 -11.11
C ASN A 84 -4.94 4.96 -10.97
N ILE A 85 -6.23 4.83 -10.81
CA ILE A 85 -6.88 3.53 -10.60
C ILE A 85 -6.67 2.59 -11.80
N ASN A 86 -6.68 3.12 -13.02
CA ASN A 86 -6.62 2.32 -14.24
C ASN A 86 -5.19 1.87 -14.57
N THR A 87 -4.17 2.66 -14.19
CA THR A 87 -2.76 2.43 -14.59
C THR A 87 -1.89 1.80 -13.51
N ARG A 88 -2.29 1.83 -12.24
CA ARG A 88 -1.46 1.42 -11.09
C ARG A 88 -0.90 -0.01 -11.21
N PHE A 89 -1.72 -0.96 -11.61
CA PHE A 89 -1.26 -2.35 -11.72
C PHE A 89 -0.36 -2.56 -12.95
N GLN A 90 -0.66 -1.88 -14.06
CA GLN A 90 0.20 -1.92 -15.23
C GLN A 90 1.58 -1.31 -14.96
N ALA A 91 1.65 -0.18 -14.25
CA ALA A 91 2.90 0.44 -13.83
C ALA A 91 3.76 -0.50 -12.98
N LEU A 92 3.12 -1.28 -12.08
CA LEU A 92 3.82 -2.28 -11.28
C LEU A 92 4.28 -3.47 -12.12
N GLN A 93 3.43 -4.01 -12.98
CA GLN A 93 3.74 -5.14 -13.85
C GLN A 93 4.86 -4.84 -14.85
N SER A 94 4.88 -3.63 -15.41
CA SER A 94 5.91 -3.18 -16.37
C SER A 94 7.26 -2.87 -15.73
N GLY A 95 7.33 -2.74 -14.39
CA GLY A 95 8.53 -2.32 -13.67
C GLY A 95 8.78 -0.81 -13.69
N GLU A 96 7.80 0.00 -14.08
CA GLU A 96 7.84 1.45 -13.92
C GLU A 96 7.92 1.85 -12.45
N ILE A 97 7.26 1.08 -11.58
CA ILE A 97 7.38 1.16 -10.13
C ILE A 97 7.84 -0.17 -9.54
N ASP A 98 8.54 -0.12 -8.41
CA ASP A 98 9.06 -1.30 -7.70
C ASP A 98 8.05 -1.85 -6.69
N VAL A 99 7.27 -0.97 -6.10
CA VAL A 99 6.21 -1.25 -5.13
C VAL A 99 5.05 -0.29 -5.33
N LEU A 100 3.83 -0.77 -5.08
CA LEU A 100 2.62 0.02 -5.10
C LEU A 100 2.08 0.12 -3.67
N SER A 101 2.14 1.30 -3.04
CA SER A 101 1.49 1.62 -1.76
C SER A 101 0.46 2.71 -2.02
N ARG A 102 -0.80 2.29 -2.23
CA ARG A 102 -1.86 3.15 -2.74
C ARG A 102 -3.25 2.66 -2.33
N GLN A 103 -3.50 2.53 -1.04
CA GLN A 103 -4.78 2.03 -0.52
C GLN A 103 -5.29 0.84 -1.38
N THR A 104 -4.41 -0.13 -1.59
CA THR A 104 -4.69 -1.23 -2.51
C THR A 104 -5.18 -2.44 -1.73
N THR A 105 -6.45 -2.78 -1.88
CA THR A 105 -7.05 -3.95 -1.25
C THR A 105 -6.42 -5.22 -1.79
N HIS A 106 -5.90 -6.06 -0.92
CA HIS A 106 -5.48 -7.42 -1.25
C HIS A 106 -6.74 -8.28 -1.49
N THR A 107 -6.94 -8.72 -2.72
CA THR A 107 -8.06 -9.58 -3.11
C THR A 107 -7.55 -10.81 -3.85
N PHE A 108 -8.31 -11.92 -3.77
CA PHE A 108 -7.99 -13.15 -4.48
C PHE A 108 -7.71 -12.92 -5.97
N SER A 109 -8.55 -12.14 -6.65
CA SER A 109 -8.37 -11.92 -8.08
C SER A 109 -7.13 -11.10 -8.41
N ARG A 110 -6.78 -10.09 -7.60
CA ARG A 110 -5.57 -9.29 -7.80
C ARG A 110 -4.31 -10.10 -7.57
N ASP A 111 -4.32 -10.93 -6.55
CA ASP A 111 -3.22 -11.79 -6.17
C ASP A 111 -2.95 -12.86 -7.25
N VAL A 112 -3.95 -13.65 -7.60
CA VAL A 112 -3.75 -14.82 -8.48
C VAL A 112 -3.79 -14.52 -9.97
N SER A 113 -4.38 -13.39 -10.41
CA SER A 113 -4.64 -13.13 -11.84
C SER A 113 -3.79 -12.02 -12.43
N LEU A 114 -3.19 -11.15 -11.61
CA LEU A 114 -2.44 -9.99 -12.11
C LEU A 114 -0.92 -10.16 -12.10
N GLY A 115 -0.40 -11.32 -11.67
CA GLY A 115 1.04 -11.53 -11.53
C GLY A 115 1.67 -10.62 -10.45
N LEU A 116 0.92 -10.38 -9.38
CA LEU A 116 1.29 -9.54 -8.26
C LEU A 116 1.25 -10.36 -6.98
N ASP A 117 2.11 -10.01 -6.03
CA ASP A 117 2.06 -10.45 -4.64
C ASP A 117 1.78 -9.25 -3.72
N PHE A 118 1.31 -9.54 -2.52
CA PHE A 118 1.00 -8.53 -1.51
C PHE A 118 1.84 -8.74 -0.26
N GLY A 119 2.30 -7.64 0.30
CA GLY A 119 2.89 -7.60 1.64
C GLY A 119 1.83 -7.74 2.74
N PRO A 120 2.24 -7.56 4.00
CA PRO A 120 1.31 -7.55 5.13
C PRO A 120 0.22 -6.49 4.99
N THR A 121 -0.98 -6.78 5.51
CA THR A 121 -2.01 -5.77 5.64
C THR A 121 -1.53 -4.63 6.51
N VAL A 122 -1.43 -3.44 5.93
CA VAL A 122 -1.01 -2.21 6.64
C VAL A 122 -2.17 -1.43 7.21
N PHE A 123 -3.38 -1.64 6.69
CA PHE A 123 -4.59 -0.97 7.16
C PHE A 123 -5.81 -1.86 6.92
N TYR A 124 -6.52 -2.19 7.98
CA TYR A 124 -7.79 -2.91 7.92
C TYR A 124 -8.91 -1.90 7.74
N ASP A 125 -9.46 -1.83 6.54
CA ASP A 125 -10.55 -0.94 6.17
C ASP A 125 -11.81 -1.73 5.80
N GLY A 126 -12.81 -1.01 5.40
CA GLY A 126 -14.04 -1.51 4.84
C GLY A 126 -14.73 -0.40 4.07
N GLN A 127 -15.53 -0.77 3.07
CA GLN A 127 -16.29 0.17 2.28
C GLN A 127 -17.47 0.74 3.05
N GLY A 128 -17.68 2.04 2.89
CA GLY A 128 -18.84 2.78 3.43
C GLY A 128 -19.51 3.64 2.37
N LEU A 129 -20.50 4.38 2.82
CA LEU A 129 -21.18 5.40 2.02
C LEU A 129 -21.18 6.73 2.79
N MET A 130 -20.93 7.82 2.10
CA MET A 130 -21.04 9.17 2.65
C MET A 130 -22.17 9.93 1.93
N VAL A 131 -22.95 10.67 2.72
CA VAL A 131 -24.07 11.48 2.24
C VAL A 131 -24.01 12.87 2.84
N ALA A 132 -24.71 13.84 2.22
CA ALA A 132 -24.99 15.10 2.87
C ALA A 132 -25.98 14.89 4.03
N LYS A 133 -25.74 15.51 5.18
CA LYS A 133 -26.66 15.42 6.35
C LYS A 133 -28.05 15.93 6.02
N SER A 134 -28.17 16.89 5.10
CA SER A 134 -29.43 17.43 4.63
C SER A 134 -30.31 16.39 3.93
N LEU A 135 -29.76 15.26 3.47
CA LEU A 135 -30.54 14.16 2.91
C LEU A 135 -31.41 13.45 3.97
N GLY A 136 -31.03 13.54 5.25
CA GLY A 136 -31.82 13.02 6.38
C GLY A 136 -31.78 11.51 6.54
N VAL A 137 -30.97 10.75 5.74
CA VAL A 137 -30.83 9.30 5.87
C VAL A 137 -29.80 8.95 6.96
N THR A 138 -30.03 7.84 7.64
CA THR A 138 -29.20 7.37 8.75
C THR A 138 -28.59 5.99 8.51
N SER A 139 -29.02 5.30 7.43
CA SER A 139 -28.58 3.97 7.04
C SER A 139 -28.39 3.87 5.53
N ALA A 140 -27.38 3.16 5.10
CA ALA A 140 -27.15 2.84 3.69
C ALA A 140 -28.34 2.10 3.04
N LYS A 141 -29.15 1.41 3.84
CA LYS A 141 -30.33 0.68 3.37
C LYS A 141 -31.49 1.62 2.94
N GLU A 142 -31.43 2.87 3.35
CA GLU A 142 -32.43 3.88 2.98
C GLU A 142 -32.14 4.53 1.62
N LEU A 143 -30.94 4.30 1.05
CA LEU A 143 -30.51 4.86 -0.24
C LEU A 143 -31.09 4.07 -1.43
N THR A 144 -32.37 3.74 -1.37
CA THR A 144 -33.07 3.08 -2.48
C THR A 144 -33.34 4.08 -3.59
N GLU A 145 -33.05 3.68 -4.84
CA GLU A 145 -33.16 4.51 -6.05
C GLU A 145 -32.21 5.73 -6.11
N ALA A 146 -31.26 5.83 -5.14
CA ALA A 146 -30.28 6.90 -5.11
C ALA A 146 -29.19 6.73 -6.19
N ALA A 147 -28.72 7.86 -6.72
CA ALA A 147 -27.51 7.91 -7.54
C ALA A 147 -26.28 7.86 -6.63
N ILE A 148 -25.43 6.87 -6.82
CA ILE A 148 -24.23 6.63 -6.00
C ILE A 148 -22.98 6.79 -6.86
N CYS A 149 -22.16 7.78 -6.52
CA CYS A 149 -20.89 8.06 -7.18
C CYS A 149 -19.79 7.06 -6.76
N THR A 150 -19.03 6.56 -7.74
CA THR A 150 -17.85 5.70 -7.51
C THR A 150 -16.85 5.78 -8.66
N LEU A 151 -15.73 5.05 -8.51
CA LEU A 151 -14.68 4.93 -9.54
C LEU A 151 -14.70 3.53 -10.17
N PRO A 152 -14.48 3.39 -11.48
CA PRO A 152 -14.47 2.10 -12.17
C PRO A 152 -13.25 1.26 -11.79
N GLY A 153 -13.32 -0.06 -11.99
CA GLY A 153 -12.18 -0.96 -11.76
C GLY A 153 -11.76 -1.10 -10.29
N THR A 154 -12.63 -0.72 -9.37
CA THR A 154 -12.43 -0.82 -7.92
C THR A 154 -13.21 -1.98 -7.31
N THR A 155 -12.76 -2.46 -6.14
CA THR A 155 -13.58 -3.32 -5.28
C THR A 155 -14.90 -2.65 -4.92
N THR A 156 -14.85 -1.33 -4.75
CA THR A 156 -15.97 -0.46 -4.35
C THR A 156 -17.15 -0.57 -5.32
N ALA A 157 -16.90 -0.50 -6.63
CA ALA A 157 -17.95 -0.59 -7.65
C ALA A 157 -18.64 -1.97 -7.66
N GLN A 158 -17.88 -3.03 -7.35
CA GLN A 158 -18.42 -4.39 -7.25
C GLN A 158 -19.22 -4.57 -5.95
N ASN A 159 -18.64 -4.19 -4.82
CA ASN A 159 -19.25 -4.40 -3.50
C ASN A 159 -20.56 -3.65 -3.33
N ILE A 160 -20.68 -2.41 -3.86
CA ILE A 160 -21.94 -1.65 -3.77
C ILE A 160 -23.05 -2.36 -4.54
N SER A 161 -22.75 -2.94 -5.67
CA SER A 161 -23.71 -3.72 -6.46
C SER A 161 -24.16 -4.97 -5.73
N ASP A 162 -23.23 -5.66 -5.06
CA ASP A 162 -23.54 -6.86 -4.26
C ASP A 162 -24.34 -6.50 -3.01
N PHE A 163 -24.05 -5.38 -2.35
CA PHE A 163 -24.79 -4.91 -1.20
C PHE A 163 -26.27 -4.64 -1.54
N PHE A 164 -26.54 -3.86 -2.59
CA PHE A 164 -27.93 -3.58 -2.97
C PHE A 164 -28.67 -4.80 -3.48
N ARG A 165 -27.99 -5.71 -4.17
CA ARG A 165 -28.57 -7.01 -4.56
C ARG A 165 -28.98 -7.83 -3.33
N ALA A 166 -28.13 -7.87 -2.29
CA ALA A 166 -28.41 -8.65 -1.08
C ALA A 166 -29.63 -8.14 -0.29
N ILE A 167 -29.92 -6.83 -0.37
CA ILE A 167 -31.09 -6.24 0.30
C ILE A 167 -32.30 -6.05 -0.64
N ASN A 168 -32.23 -6.60 -1.88
CA ASN A 168 -33.23 -6.38 -2.94
C ASN A 168 -33.50 -4.89 -3.22
N GLY A 169 -32.50 -4.02 -2.98
CA GLY A 169 -32.56 -2.59 -3.24
C GLY A 169 -32.21 -2.27 -4.69
N LYS A 170 -32.68 -1.11 -5.14
CA LYS A 170 -32.30 -0.53 -6.44
C LYS A 170 -31.48 0.72 -6.19
N PHE A 171 -30.52 1.00 -7.07
CA PHE A 171 -29.71 2.22 -7.05
C PHE A 171 -29.21 2.51 -8.47
N GLU A 172 -28.76 3.73 -8.70
CA GLU A 172 -28.07 4.12 -9.93
C GLU A 172 -26.57 4.23 -9.63
N LEU A 173 -25.74 3.45 -10.35
CA LEU A 173 -24.28 3.56 -10.24
C LEU A 173 -23.78 4.62 -11.21
N VAL A 174 -23.25 5.73 -10.67
CA VAL A 174 -22.67 6.81 -11.46
C VAL A 174 -21.16 6.72 -11.37
N VAL A 175 -20.48 6.49 -12.49
CA VAL A 175 -19.05 6.18 -12.56
C VAL A 175 -18.28 7.34 -13.16
N PHE A 176 -17.16 7.71 -12.53
CA PHE A 176 -16.25 8.76 -12.98
C PHE A 176 -14.83 8.22 -13.10
N GLU A 177 -14.12 8.59 -14.16
CA GLU A 177 -12.73 8.15 -14.38
C GLU A 177 -11.72 8.84 -13.45
N SER A 178 -12.04 10.03 -12.96
CA SER A 178 -11.18 10.84 -12.10
C SER A 178 -11.75 10.94 -10.67
N PRO A 179 -10.92 10.77 -9.62
CA PRO A 179 -11.32 11.04 -8.25
C PRO A 179 -11.85 12.47 -8.02
N ASP A 180 -11.29 13.45 -8.72
CA ASP A 180 -11.71 14.84 -8.59
C ASP A 180 -13.13 15.06 -9.16
N GLU A 181 -13.41 14.47 -10.34
CA GLU A 181 -14.75 14.52 -10.93
C GLU A 181 -15.78 13.78 -10.07
N ASN A 182 -15.40 12.62 -9.53
CA ASN A 182 -16.23 11.83 -8.61
C ASN A 182 -16.62 12.65 -7.38
N ARG A 183 -15.65 13.32 -6.73
CA ARG A 183 -15.89 14.21 -5.59
C ARG A 183 -16.74 15.43 -5.96
N ALA A 184 -16.41 16.09 -7.08
CA ALA A 184 -17.14 17.25 -7.54
C ALA A 184 -18.61 16.93 -7.84
N ALA A 185 -18.88 15.78 -8.47
CA ALA A 185 -20.24 15.33 -8.74
C ALA A 185 -21.02 15.08 -7.44
N PHE A 186 -20.40 14.48 -6.43
CA PHE A 186 -21.03 14.31 -5.12
C PHE A 186 -21.30 15.65 -4.43
N TYR A 187 -20.32 16.55 -4.35
CA TYR A 187 -20.50 17.84 -3.68
C TYR A 187 -21.51 18.76 -4.40
N SER A 188 -21.67 18.61 -5.71
CA SER A 188 -22.69 19.36 -6.47
C SER A 188 -24.11 18.79 -6.35
N GLY A 189 -24.26 17.63 -5.67
CA GLY A 189 -25.55 16.96 -5.52
C GLY A 189 -25.99 16.16 -6.76
N ARG A 190 -25.07 15.89 -7.71
CA ARG A 190 -25.35 15.00 -8.84
C ARG A 190 -25.54 13.55 -8.40
N CYS A 191 -24.89 13.16 -7.30
CA CYS A 191 -25.11 11.89 -6.61
C CYS A 191 -25.55 12.18 -5.17
N GLU A 192 -26.55 11.44 -4.69
CA GLU A 192 -27.00 11.49 -3.31
C GLU A 192 -25.97 10.90 -2.35
N ALA A 193 -25.17 9.94 -2.82
CA ALA A 193 -24.11 9.34 -2.04
C ALA A 193 -22.83 9.17 -2.84
N ILE A 194 -21.70 9.13 -2.13
CA ILE A 194 -20.41 8.66 -2.65
C ILE A 194 -19.97 7.44 -1.85
N THR A 195 -19.45 6.43 -2.54
CA THR A 195 -18.97 5.21 -1.88
C THR A 195 -17.49 4.97 -2.16
N SER A 196 -16.75 4.65 -1.10
CA SER A 196 -15.33 4.31 -1.10
C SER A 196 -14.98 3.61 0.21
N ASP A 197 -13.71 3.29 0.42
CA ASP A 197 -13.18 2.88 1.71
C ASP A 197 -13.47 3.94 2.77
N ARG A 198 -13.80 3.55 3.98
CA ARG A 198 -14.18 4.49 5.05
C ARG A 198 -13.08 5.50 5.35
N SER A 199 -11.83 5.08 5.28
CA SER A 199 -10.69 5.96 5.45
C SER A 199 -10.56 6.98 4.30
N ASP A 200 -10.85 6.57 3.05
CA ASP A 200 -10.90 7.48 1.90
C ASP A 200 -12.09 8.45 2.01
N LEU A 201 -13.25 7.99 2.47
CA LEU A 201 -14.39 8.87 2.75
C LEU A 201 -14.07 9.91 3.83
N ALA A 202 -13.26 9.56 4.84
CA ALA A 202 -12.76 10.53 5.81
C ALA A 202 -11.84 11.57 5.15
N SER A 203 -10.97 11.14 4.22
CA SER A 203 -10.11 12.05 3.44
C SER A 203 -10.95 12.98 2.55
N ILE A 204 -11.96 12.44 1.86
CA ILE A 204 -12.88 13.22 1.04
C ILE A 204 -13.60 14.25 1.92
N ARG A 205 -14.16 13.83 3.05
CA ARG A 205 -14.85 14.74 3.98
C ARG A 205 -13.92 15.85 4.49
N ALA A 206 -12.66 15.53 4.81
CA ALA A 206 -11.70 16.47 5.38
C ALA A 206 -11.33 17.63 4.43
N VAL A 207 -11.50 17.46 3.13
CA VAL A 207 -11.23 18.49 2.11
C VAL A 207 -12.49 19.17 1.58
N ALA A 208 -13.66 18.81 2.07
CA ALA A 208 -14.91 19.51 1.75
C ALA A 208 -14.88 20.95 2.28
N ASN A 209 -15.58 21.86 1.61
CA ASN A 209 -15.70 23.25 2.07
C ASN A 209 -16.24 23.35 3.50
N ASN A 210 -17.25 22.50 3.82
CA ASN A 210 -17.83 22.34 5.14
C ASN A 210 -17.88 20.85 5.48
N PRO A 211 -16.85 20.28 6.11
CA PRO A 211 -16.80 18.84 6.45
C PRO A 211 -17.98 18.37 7.31
N ASP A 212 -18.53 19.28 8.12
CA ASP A 212 -19.67 18.98 9.01
C ASP A 212 -21.01 18.81 8.28
N ASP A 213 -21.10 19.19 7.01
CA ASP A 213 -22.30 18.97 6.20
C ASP A 213 -22.46 17.51 5.75
N TYR A 214 -21.43 16.69 5.92
CA TYR A 214 -21.41 15.32 5.44
C TYR A 214 -21.27 14.32 6.59
N ILE A 215 -21.83 13.13 6.40
CA ILE A 215 -21.73 12.00 7.32
C ILE A 215 -21.41 10.72 6.58
N VAL A 216 -20.47 9.95 7.10
CA VAL A 216 -20.24 8.55 6.70
C VAL A 216 -21.24 7.69 7.46
N LEU A 217 -22.09 6.98 6.73
CA LEU A 217 -23.12 6.11 7.30
C LEU A 217 -22.49 4.97 8.11
N PRO A 218 -23.21 4.40 9.09
CA PRO A 218 -22.63 3.45 10.04
C PRO A 218 -22.21 2.12 9.43
N GLU A 219 -22.86 1.70 8.35
CA GLU A 219 -22.59 0.39 7.74
C GLU A 219 -21.21 0.32 7.13
N THR A 220 -20.57 -0.84 7.35
CA THR A 220 -19.38 -1.28 6.61
C THR A 220 -19.79 -2.48 5.76
N ILE A 221 -19.76 -2.31 4.44
CA ILE A 221 -20.37 -3.26 3.50
C ILE A 221 -19.37 -4.23 2.88
N SER A 222 -18.06 -4.09 3.17
CA SER A 222 -17.02 -5.00 2.71
C SER A 222 -15.86 -5.10 3.71
N LYS A 223 -14.90 -5.97 3.39
CA LYS A 223 -13.57 -6.02 4.03
C LYS A 223 -12.55 -5.55 3.02
N GLU A 224 -11.79 -4.52 3.37
CA GLU A 224 -10.74 -3.94 2.54
C GLU A 224 -9.39 -4.01 3.29
N PRO A 225 -8.69 -5.16 3.27
CA PRO A 225 -7.33 -5.26 3.81
C PRO A 225 -6.37 -4.59 2.83
N LEU A 226 -5.92 -3.38 3.18
CA LEU A 226 -5.00 -2.60 2.35
C LEU A 226 -3.57 -3.07 2.58
N ALA A 227 -2.82 -3.31 1.51
CA ALA A 227 -1.46 -3.81 1.58
C ALA A 227 -0.60 -3.24 0.44
N PRO A 228 0.72 -3.07 0.64
CA PRO A 228 1.64 -2.81 -0.46
C PRO A 228 1.70 -4.01 -1.39
N ALA A 229 1.72 -3.75 -2.70
CA ALA A 229 1.83 -4.79 -3.72
C ALA A 229 3.15 -4.69 -4.49
N PHE A 230 3.65 -5.82 -4.94
CA PHE A 230 4.88 -5.96 -5.72
C PHE A 230 4.72 -7.06 -6.78
N ARG A 231 5.69 -7.19 -7.70
CA ARG A 231 5.65 -8.22 -8.76
C ARG A 231 5.88 -9.61 -8.18
N GLN A 232 5.16 -10.60 -8.68
CA GLN A 232 5.36 -12.01 -8.36
C GLN A 232 6.75 -12.52 -8.78
N ASN A 233 7.14 -13.67 -8.23
CA ASN A 233 8.37 -14.40 -8.54
C ASN A 233 9.66 -13.68 -8.12
N ASP A 234 9.58 -12.73 -7.19
CA ASP A 234 10.71 -12.07 -6.53
C ASP A 234 10.56 -12.16 -5.01
N SER A 235 10.77 -13.37 -4.48
CA SER A 235 10.59 -13.64 -3.04
C SER A 235 11.50 -12.79 -2.16
N ASN A 236 12.75 -12.52 -2.61
CA ASN A 236 13.64 -11.66 -1.84
C ASN A 236 13.12 -10.23 -1.73
N TRP A 237 12.57 -9.68 -2.82
CA TRP A 237 11.94 -8.37 -2.78
C TRP A 237 10.67 -8.37 -1.91
N GLY A 238 9.86 -9.42 -2.03
CA GLY A 238 8.70 -9.64 -1.19
C GLY A 238 9.02 -9.70 0.30
N ASP A 239 10.12 -10.37 0.67
CA ASP A 239 10.62 -10.42 2.04
C ASP A 239 11.04 -9.02 2.52
N ILE A 240 11.76 -8.24 1.70
CA ILE A 240 12.17 -6.88 2.06
C ILE A 240 10.96 -5.98 2.30
N VAL A 241 9.98 -6.00 1.39
CA VAL A 241 8.74 -5.23 1.55
C VAL A 241 8.00 -5.64 2.82
N SER A 242 7.81 -6.94 3.02
CA SER A 242 7.05 -7.48 4.14
C SER A 242 7.73 -7.22 5.48
N TRP A 243 9.02 -7.49 5.60
CA TRP A 243 9.75 -7.28 6.85
C TRP A 243 9.93 -5.81 7.18
N SER A 244 10.01 -4.92 6.18
CA SER A 244 9.99 -3.47 6.44
C SER A 244 8.68 -3.03 7.11
N VAL A 245 7.55 -3.60 6.70
CA VAL A 245 6.23 -3.32 7.31
C VAL A 245 6.09 -3.99 8.68
N TRP A 246 6.40 -5.29 8.79
CA TRP A 246 6.32 -6.00 10.07
C TRP A 246 7.23 -5.40 11.14
N LEU A 247 8.37 -4.85 10.74
CA LEU A 247 9.26 -4.16 11.65
C LEU A 247 8.59 -2.94 12.31
N LEU A 248 7.81 -2.15 11.55
CA LEU A 248 7.08 -1.01 12.12
C LEU A 248 6.12 -1.47 13.21
N MET A 249 5.41 -2.57 12.97
CA MET A 249 4.45 -3.17 13.91
C MET A 249 5.14 -3.73 15.15
N ALA A 250 6.23 -4.50 14.96
CA ALA A 250 7.02 -5.05 16.04
C ALA A 250 7.70 -3.96 16.89
N ALA A 251 8.14 -2.87 16.28
CA ALA A 251 8.71 -1.74 16.98
C ALA A 251 7.69 -1.03 17.88
N GLU A 252 6.45 -0.88 17.42
CA GLU A 252 5.36 -0.36 18.26
C GLU A 252 5.13 -1.28 19.47
N GLU A 253 5.05 -2.59 19.25
CA GLU A 253 4.86 -3.58 20.32
C GLU A 253 5.96 -3.52 21.38
N LYS A 254 7.21 -3.25 20.96
CA LYS A 254 8.38 -3.11 21.85
C LYS A 254 8.58 -1.68 22.38
N GLY A 255 7.69 -0.75 22.07
CA GLY A 255 7.81 0.65 22.47
C GLY A 255 9.06 1.35 21.91
N ILE A 256 9.50 0.93 20.73
CA ILE A 256 10.60 1.58 20.00
C ILE A 256 10.01 2.66 19.11
N THR A 257 10.47 3.89 19.26
CA THR A 257 9.99 5.07 18.54
C THR A 257 11.13 5.74 17.78
N GLN A 258 10.81 6.63 16.85
CA GLN A 258 11.79 7.45 16.17
C GLN A 258 12.66 8.24 17.15
N ALA A 259 12.08 8.70 18.26
CA ALA A 259 12.76 9.50 19.26
C ALA A 259 13.72 8.69 20.12
N ASN A 260 13.39 7.42 20.46
CA ASN A 260 14.17 6.62 21.42
C ASN A 260 15.02 5.52 20.76
N VAL A 261 14.98 5.34 19.44
CA VAL A 261 15.69 4.25 18.76
C VAL A 261 17.21 4.25 19.02
N ASP A 262 17.82 5.41 19.16
CA ASP A 262 19.26 5.53 19.47
C ASP A 262 19.59 4.95 20.86
N GLU A 263 18.72 5.19 21.84
CA GLU A 263 18.86 4.62 23.19
C GLU A 263 18.60 3.10 23.17
N LYS A 264 17.60 2.67 22.41
CA LYS A 264 17.20 1.27 22.25
C LYS A 264 18.28 0.37 21.64
N LEU A 265 19.27 0.93 20.92
CA LEU A 265 20.47 0.17 20.51
C LEU A 265 21.26 -0.43 21.68
N LYS A 266 21.11 0.13 22.89
CA LYS A 266 21.77 -0.35 24.11
C LYS A 266 20.84 -1.24 24.96
N SER A 267 19.68 -1.62 24.44
CA SER A 267 18.72 -2.46 25.16
C SER A 267 19.32 -3.84 25.45
N GLU A 268 19.01 -4.38 26.63
CA GLU A 268 19.34 -5.75 27.00
C GLU A 268 18.30 -6.77 26.51
N ASP A 269 17.15 -6.32 25.97
CA ASP A 269 16.14 -7.20 25.35
C ASP A 269 16.69 -7.81 24.06
N PRO A 270 16.87 -9.15 23.98
CA PRO A 270 17.44 -9.79 22.79
C PRO A 270 16.63 -9.59 21.52
N ASP A 271 15.29 -9.43 21.62
CA ASP A 271 14.45 -9.16 20.46
C ASP A 271 14.71 -7.76 19.91
N VAL A 272 14.87 -6.77 20.79
CA VAL A 272 15.22 -5.40 20.40
C VAL A 272 16.61 -5.35 19.77
N GLN A 273 17.59 -6.07 20.34
CA GLN A 273 18.94 -6.14 19.80
C GLN A 273 18.95 -6.71 18.37
N ARG A 274 18.24 -7.80 18.12
CA ARG A 274 18.10 -8.41 16.79
C ARG A 274 17.40 -7.47 15.82
N MET A 275 16.27 -6.92 16.25
CA MET A 275 15.45 -6.01 15.44
C MET A 275 16.24 -4.79 14.97
N LEU A 276 17.08 -4.22 15.80
CA LEU A 276 17.89 -3.04 15.50
C LEU A 276 19.28 -3.36 14.90
N GLY A 277 19.61 -4.65 14.73
CA GLY A 277 20.89 -5.10 14.16
C GLY A 277 22.09 -4.88 15.08
N ALA A 278 21.86 -4.84 16.41
CA ALA A 278 22.94 -4.79 17.41
C ALA A 278 23.59 -6.14 17.62
N THR A 279 22.86 -7.24 17.41
CA THR A 279 23.32 -8.63 17.44
C THR A 279 22.78 -9.37 16.22
N GLU A 280 23.44 -10.49 15.85
CA GLU A 280 23.10 -11.30 14.68
C GLU A 280 23.11 -10.51 13.33
N GLU A 281 23.20 -11.22 12.24
CA GLU A 281 23.35 -10.61 10.90
C GLU A 281 22.08 -10.79 10.05
N LEU A 282 20.90 -10.54 10.65
CA LEU A 282 19.62 -10.76 9.97
C LEU A 282 19.46 -9.90 8.70
N GLY A 283 20.03 -8.71 8.68
CA GLY A 283 20.01 -7.85 7.49
C GLY A 283 20.69 -8.51 6.29
N LYS A 284 21.77 -9.26 6.50
CA LYS A 284 22.46 -9.98 5.43
C LYS A 284 21.59 -11.06 4.77
N MET A 285 20.66 -11.68 5.50
CA MET A 285 19.74 -12.67 4.95
C MET A 285 18.79 -12.05 3.92
N LEU A 286 18.48 -10.76 4.07
CA LEU A 286 17.69 -9.96 3.12
C LEU A 286 18.56 -9.32 2.02
N GLY A 287 19.90 -9.46 2.11
CA GLY A 287 20.84 -8.72 1.25
C GLY A 287 20.96 -7.23 1.61
N LEU A 288 20.60 -6.85 2.84
CA LEU A 288 20.60 -5.48 3.34
C LEU A 288 21.73 -5.24 4.36
N ASP A 289 21.94 -3.97 4.74
CA ASP A 289 22.76 -3.61 5.89
C ASP A 289 22.19 -4.23 7.17
N ASN A 290 23.05 -4.58 8.11
CA ASN A 290 22.59 -5.21 9.35
C ASN A 290 21.75 -4.27 10.22
N LYS A 291 21.95 -2.96 10.10
CA LYS A 291 21.16 -1.91 10.78
C LYS A 291 19.88 -1.54 10.05
N TRP A 292 19.43 -2.34 9.07
CA TRP A 292 18.21 -2.02 8.31
C TRP A 292 17.03 -1.66 9.19
N GLY A 293 16.81 -2.41 10.28
CA GLY A 293 15.69 -2.16 11.21
C GLY A 293 15.86 -0.85 11.98
N TYR A 294 17.07 -0.57 12.47
CA TYR A 294 17.36 0.73 13.07
C TYR A 294 17.10 1.87 12.08
N ASN A 295 17.56 1.74 10.83
CA ASN A 295 17.41 2.76 9.79
C ASN A 295 15.95 3.05 9.47
N VAL A 296 15.11 2.01 9.40
CA VAL A 296 13.66 2.15 9.20
C VAL A 296 13.03 2.97 10.31
N ILE A 297 13.25 2.56 11.58
CA ILE A 297 12.61 3.25 12.71
C ILE A 297 13.18 4.67 12.87
N LYS A 298 14.47 4.87 12.62
CA LYS A 298 15.08 6.21 12.64
C LYS A 298 14.48 7.14 11.58
N SER A 299 14.12 6.61 10.41
CA SER A 299 13.55 7.38 9.30
C SER A 299 12.07 7.69 9.48
N VAL A 300 11.25 6.70 9.86
CA VAL A 300 9.79 6.84 9.84
C VAL A 300 9.10 6.59 11.19
N GLY A 301 9.82 6.12 12.21
CA GLY A 301 9.22 5.69 13.47
C GLY A 301 8.54 4.33 13.38
N ASN A 302 7.74 3.98 14.38
CA ASN A 302 6.98 2.74 14.42
C ASN A 302 5.58 2.89 13.77
N TYR A 303 4.83 1.80 13.67
CA TYR A 303 3.50 1.81 13.05
C TYR A 303 2.52 2.78 13.71
N GLY A 304 2.52 2.87 15.04
CA GLY A 304 1.68 3.81 15.79
C GLY A 304 2.01 5.27 15.44
N GLU A 305 3.31 5.61 15.39
CA GLU A 305 3.74 6.97 15.00
C GLU A 305 3.34 7.30 13.56
N VAL A 306 3.48 6.31 12.63
CA VAL A 306 3.05 6.48 11.23
C VAL A 306 1.54 6.68 11.14
N PHE A 307 0.76 5.91 11.88
CA PHE A 307 -0.70 6.05 11.92
C PHE A 307 -1.12 7.40 12.49
N GLU A 308 -0.64 7.75 13.70
CA GLU A 308 -1.10 8.93 14.43
C GLU A 308 -0.80 10.24 13.71
N ARG A 309 0.41 10.39 13.13
CA ARG A 309 0.76 11.64 12.42
C ARG A 309 0.03 11.84 11.09
N ASN A 310 -0.42 10.75 10.45
CA ASN A 310 -1.06 10.83 9.13
C ASN A 310 -2.58 10.73 9.17
N LEU A 311 -3.11 9.87 10.03
CA LEU A 311 -4.52 9.47 10.04
C LEU A 311 -5.21 9.70 11.39
N GLY A 312 -4.43 9.75 12.47
CA GLY A 312 -4.90 9.71 13.87
C GLY A 312 -5.83 10.84 14.26
N GLU A 313 -6.33 10.79 15.49
CA GLU A 313 -7.35 11.68 16.02
C GLU A 313 -6.94 13.16 16.02
N SER A 314 -5.63 13.45 16.07
CA SER A 314 -5.10 14.83 16.00
C SER A 314 -5.07 15.41 14.58
N THR A 315 -5.30 14.59 13.56
CA THR A 315 -5.31 15.02 12.15
C THR A 315 -6.72 15.47 11.72
N LYS A 316 -6.81 16.07 10.53
CA LYS A 316 -8.11 16.43 9.93
C LYS A 316 -8.99 15.20 9.62
N LEU A 317 -8.40 14.01 9.52
CA LEU A 317 -9.15 12.76 9.29
C LEU A 317 -9.79 12.26 10.58
N GLY A 318 -9.13 12.43 11.73
CA GLY A 318 -9.65 12.07 13.04
C GLY A 318 -9.95 10.58 13.20
N LEU A 319 -9.15 9.69 12.58
CA LEU A 319 -9.41 8.26 12.63
C LEU A 319 -8.93 7.66 13.96
N THR A 320 -9.78 6.83 14.56
CA THR A 320 -9.40 5.95 15.66
C THR A 320 -8.69 4.70 15.12
N ARG A 321 -7.85 4.08 15.94
CA ARG A 321 -7.13 2.85 15.54
C ARG A 321 -8.09 1.69 15.23
N GLY A 322 -9.06 1.41 16.07
CA GLY A 322 -10.00 0.29 15.89
C GLY A 322 -9.28 -1.02 15.51
N PRO A 323 -9.65 -1.67 14.38
CA PRO A 323 -8.95 -2.87 13.89
C PRO A 323 -7.46 -2.65 13.63
N ASN A 324 -7.02 -1.42 13.43
CA ASN A 324 -5.64 -1.03 13.19
C ASN A 324 -4.82 -0.83 14.49
N ALA A 325 -5.37 -1.14 15.64
CA ALA A 325 -4.61 -1.29 16.90
C ALA A 325 -3.79 -2.59 16.87
N LEU A 326 -2.74 -2.65 17.70
CA LEU A 326 -1.99 -3.88 17.87
C LEU A 326 -2.88 -5.02 18.41
N TRP A 327 -2.53 -6.26 18.11
CA TRP A 327 -3.24 -7.45 18.57
C TRP A 327 -3.40 -7.51 20.11
N ASN A 328 -2.40 -7.09 20.86
CA ASN A 328 -2.42 -7.02 22.32
C ASN A 328 -3.22 -5.83 22.88
N ALA A 329 -3.66 -4.91 22.02
CA ALA A 329 -4.57 -3.81 22.31
C ALA A 329 -5.97 -4.00 21.68
N GLY A 330 -6.30 -5.23 21.28
CA GLY A 330 -7.62 -5.60 20.74
C GLY A 330 -7.81 -5.35 19.24
N GLY A 331 -6.74 -5.01 18.50
CA GLY A 331 -6.76 -4.85 17.05
C GLY A 331 -6.29 -6.10 16.30
N LEU A 332 -5.98 -5.92 15.02
CA LEU A 332 -5.55 -6.97 14.09
C LEU A 332 -4.10 -6.78 13.61
N ILE A 333 -3.43 -5.71 14.02
CA ILE A 333 -2.03 -5.47 13.63
C ILE A 333 -1.14 -6.42 14.40
N TYR A 334 -0.44 -7.27 13.64
CA TYR A 334 0.36 -8.37 14.17
C TYR A 334 1.60 -8.57 13.31
N SER A 335 2.77 -8.68 13.94
CA SER A 335 4.04 -9.00 13.29
C SER A 335 4.51 -10.40 13.67
N PRO A 336 5.05 -11.20 12.73
CA PRO A 336 5.83 -12.37 13.07
C PRO A 336 7.08 -12.00 13.89
N PRO A 337 7.62 -12.91 14.72
CA PRO A 337 8.83 -12.65 15.48
C PRO A 337 10.04 -12.43 14.58
N ILE A 338 10.84 -11.41 14.86
CA ILE A 338 12.11 -11.11 14.16
C ILE A 338 13.26 -11.88 14.83
N ARG A 339 13.52 -13.10 14.34
CA ARG A 339 14.56 -13.99 14.87
C ARG A 339 14.94 -15.13 13.90
#